data_a215738624417fae4e9e7cb70e6fa6b3
#
_entry.id   a215738624417fae4e9e7cb70e6fa6b3
#
_cell.length_a   1.000
_cell.length_b   1.000
_cell.length_c   1.000
_cell.angle_alpha   90.00
_cell.angle_beta   90.00
_cell.angle_gamma   90.00
#
_symmetry.space_group_name_H-M   'P 1'
#
loop_
_entity.id
_entity.type
_entity.pdbx_description
1 polymer ?
#
loop_
_entity_poly.entity_id
_entity_poly.type
_entity_poly.pdbx_seq_one_letter_code
_entity_poly.pdbx_strand_id
1 'polypeptide(L)'
;MITLKWQNLILVLVTFSFLCDCQNRKDNADEISLWPEIEPFQSAYLNVSDLHEIYYELCGNPQGKPVFVIHGGPGMGCSPDMRQFFNPDKFLIVLHDQRGAGKSRPNAEIRENTTQNLVEDIERLRKKLNLEKIMLFGGSWGSTLSLAYAETYPEHVSGMVLRGIWLATKEEDNHIWNGIPKFFPEMYESFIRVLPDSALPPNTDKLLNLIQSENRANREKYAKIASRYEYKVCGLNISEESLDGYYGSEDNMAEIYTSTLIEYYYANNGCFFEEGQLLRDAFKIQNIPTIIINGRYDMVCPPVTAYKLHKSLPASKLIIVEEAGHLASEKPIEKELLKAMRDFE
;
A
#
# COMPACT_ATOMS: atom_id res chain seq x y z
N MET A 1 32.81 -71.29 -17.83
CA MET A 1 33.85 -70.31 -18.20
C MET A 1 33.41 -69.68 -19.52
N ILE A 2 32.65 -68.55 -19.48
CA ILE A 2 32.19 -67.86 -20.67
C ILE A 2 32.63 -66.39 -20.46
N THR A 3 33.63 -66.02 -21.23
CA THR A 3 34.13 -64.63 -21.34
C THR A 3 33.22 -63.89 -22.31
N LEU A 4 32.44 -62.92 -21.85
CA LEU A 4 31.71 -61.97 -22.71
C LEU A 4 32.56 -60.74 -22.91
N LYS A 5 32.81 -60.43 -24.17
CA LYS A 5 33.59 -59.29 -24.65
C LYS A 5 32.86 -57.96 -24.43
N TRP A 6 33.58 -57.03 -23.83
CA TRP A 6 33.30 -55.59 -23.81
C TRP A 6 33.70 -54.94 -25.14
N GLN A 7 32.82 -54.86 -26.10
CA GLN A 7 32.94 -53.99 -27.29
C GLN A 7 31.55 -53.74 -27.81
N ASN A 8 30.92 -52.63 -27.43
CA ASN A 8 29.84 -51.90 -28.11
C ASN A 8 29.12 -50.94 -27.13
N LEU A 9 29.88 -50.02 -26.56
CA LEU A 9 29.28 -48.93 -25.77
C LEU A 9 30.00 -47.59 -26.00
N ILE A 10 30.39 -47.30 -27.26
CA ILE A 10 30.92 -46.00 -27.64
C ILE A 10 30.39 -45.66 -29.04
N LEU A 11 29.10 -45.43 -29.16
CA LEU A 11 28.54 -44.81 -30.38
C LEU A 11 27.12 -44.25 -30.19
N VAL A 12 26.79 -43.67 -29.03
CA VAL A 12 25.48 -42.97 -28.86
C VAL A 12 25.66 -41.63 -28.14
N LEU A 13 26.89 -41.11 -27.98
CA LEU A 13 27.16 -39.88 -27.23
C LEU A 13 27.63 -38.67 -28.08
N VAL A 14 27.48 -38.69 -29.39
CA VAL A 14 27.97 -37.59 -30.26
C VAL A 14 26.86 -36.92 -31.09
N THR A 15 25.61 -37.34 -31.01
CA THR A 15 24.51 -36.70 -31.78
C THR A 15 23.51 -35.88 -30.95
N PHE A 16 23.81 -35.54 -29.70
CA PHE A 16 22.94 -34.71 -28.88
C PHE A 16 23.49 -33.29 -28.59
N SER A 17 24.60 -32.89 -29.21
CA SER A 17 25.24 -31.59 -28.95
C SER A 17 24.91 -30.48 -29.98
N PHE A 18 23.99 -30.67 -30.89
CA PHE A 18 23.70 -29.67 -31.90
C PHE A 18 22.21 -29.21 -31.98
N LEU A 19 21.39 -29.57 -31.00
CA LEU A 19 20.00 -29.10 -30.94
C LEU A 19 19.66 -28.25 -29.71
N CYS A 20 20.66 -27.81 -28.92
CA CYS A 20 20.44 -27.03 -27.69
C CYS A 20 20.81 -25.54 -27.83
N ASP A 21 21.07 -25.05 -29.06
CA ASP A 21 21.48 -23.66 -29.25
C ASP A 21 20.45 -22.78 -30.00
N CYS A 22 19.21 -23.29 -30.16
CA CYS A 22 18.12 -22.53 -30.77
C CYS A 22 16.94 -22.24 -29.82
N GLN A 23 17.04 -22.53 -28.53
CA GLN A 23 15.97 -22.22 -27.56
C GLN A 23 16.28 -21.06 -26.61
N ASN A 24 17.46 -20.46 -26.67
CA ASN A 24 17.83 -19.31 -25.81
C ASN A 24 17.72 -17.94 -26.51
N ARG A 25 16.83 -17.78 -27.46
CA ARG A 25 16.53 -16.48 -28.11
C ARG A 25 15.04 -16.20 -28.24
N LYS A 26 14.26 -16.52 -27.20
CA LYS A 26 12.88 -16.02 -27.10
C LYS A 26 12.52 -15.92 -25.62
N ASP A 27 13.06 -15.02 -24.87
CA ASP A 27 12.48 -14.51 -23.64
C ASP A 27 13.18 -13.22 -23.18
N ASN A 28 13.50 -12.32 -24.14
CA ASN A 28 13.68 -10.91 -23.88
C ASN A 28 12.44 -10.16 -24.40
N ALA A 29 11.25 -10.66 -24.07
CA ALA A 29 10.04 -9.90 -24.19
C ALA A 29 9.91 -9.10 -22.91
N ASP A 30 10.28 -7.81 -22.97
CA ASP A 30 10.00 -6.73 -22.03
C ASP A 30 9.97 -7.15 -20.55
N GLU A 31 11.11 -7.20 -19.93
CA GLU A 31 11.19 -7.30 -18.48
C GLU A 31 10.50 -6.06 -17.90
N ILE A 32 9.31 -6.25 -17.35
CA ILE A 32 8.53 -5.17 -16.75
C ILE A 32 9.26 -4.76 -15.49
N SER A 33 9.85 -3.57 -15.52
CA SER A 33 10.59 -2.94 -14.42
C SER A 33 10.04 -1.56 -14.12
N LEU A 34 10.35 -1.03 -12.96
CA LEU A 34 10.05 0.34 -12.57
C LEU A 34 10.60 1.32 -13.62
N TRP A 35 9.86 2.40 -13.84
CA TRP A 35 10.32 3.50 -14.65
C TRP A 35 11.50 4.21 -13.99
N PRO A 36 12.36 4.91 -14.74
CA PRO A 36 13.44 5.69 -14.14
C PRO A 36 12.94 6.69 -13.11
N GLU A 37 13.77 7.00 -12.14
CA GLU A 37 13.52 8.08 -11.20
C GLU A 37 13.34 9.41 -11.94
N ILE A 38 12.35 10.17 -11.50
CA ILE A 38 12.04 11.51 -12.02
C ILE A 38 11.84 12.48 -10.89
N GLU A 39 12.20 13.75 -11.14
CA GLU A 39 11.92 14.84 -10.21
C GLU A 39 10.60 15.52 -10.51
N PRO A 40 9.93 16.12 -9.51
CA PRO A 40 8.75 16.91 -9.77
C PRO A 40 9.10 18.20 -10.53
N PHE A 41 8.33 18.50 -11.56
CA PHE A 41 8.45 19.80 -12.24
C PHE A 41 7.76 20.93 -11.48
N GLN A 42 6.90 20.59 -10.51
CA GLN A 42 6.24 21.52 -9.61
C GLN A 42 5.97 20.86 -8.26
N SER A 43 6.19 21.60 -7.18
CA SER A 43 5.74 21.24 -5.84
C SER A 43 5.17 22.46 -5.14
N ALA A 44 4.12 22.28 -4.32
CA ALA A 44 3.45 23.37 -3.62
C ALA A 44 2.66 22.88 -2.41
N TYR A 45 2.09 23.82 -1.69
CA TYR A 45 1.11 23.59 -0.63
C TYR A 45 -0.26 24.09 -1.06
N LEU A 46 -1.29 23.40 -0.62
CA LEU A 46 -2.69 23.79 -0.78
C LEU A 46 -3.33 23.96 0.59
N ASN A 47 -3.81 25.17 0.88
CA ASN A 47 -4.63 25.41 2.08
C ASN A 47 -5.97 24.67 1.95
N VAL A 48 -6.24 23.75 2.85
CA VAL A 48 -7.46 22.95 2.86
C VAL A 48 -8.37 23.25 4.05
N SER A 49 -7.85 23.94 5.07
CA SER A 49 -8.61 24.54 6.17
C SER A 49 -7.80 25.65 6.81
N ASP A 50 -8.34 26.31 7.86
CA ASP A 50 -7.58 27.30 8.65
C ASP A 50 -6.40 26.66 9.41
N LEU A 51 -6.43 25.34 9.60
CA LEU A 51 -5.43 24.58 10.33
C LEU A 51 -4.46 23.83 9.40
N HIS A 52 -4.90 23.34 8.25
CA HIS A 52 -4.14 22.41 7.42
C HIS A 52 -3.75 22.96 6.05
N GLU A 53 -2.48 22.73 5.69
CA GLU A 53 -1.94 22.84 4.34
C GLU A 53 -1.45 21.46 3.90
N ILE A 54 -1.96 20.92 2.80
CA ILE A 54 -1.46 19.68 2.21
C ILE A 54 -0.35 19.96 1.20
N TYR A 55 0.72 19.19 1.28
CA TYR A 55 1.79 19.18 0.28
C TYR A 55 1.38 18.36 -0.94
N TYR A 56 1.74 18.84 -2.12
CA TYR A 56 1.61 18.06 -3.35
C TYR A 56 2.74 18.35 -4.33
N GLU A 57 2.98 17.40 -5.23
CA GLU A 57 3.93 17.51 -6.32
C GLU A 57 3.38 16.95 -7.62
N LEU A 58 3.83 17.53 -8.73
CA LEU A 58 3.44 17.17 -10.08
C LEU A 58 4.67 16.66 -10.81
N CYS A 59 4.57 15.45 -11.37
CA CYS A 59 5.65 14.76 -12.06
C CYS A 59 5.18 14.26 -13.43
N GLY A 60 6.12 13.89 -14.29
CA GLY A 60 5.85 13.31 -15.60
C GLY A 60 5.34 14.33 -16.62
N ASN A 61 4.37 13.94 -17.44
CA ASN A 61 3.85 14.75 -18.54
C ASN A 61 2.71 15.68 -18.08
N PRO A 62 2.87 17.02 -18.15
CA PRO A 62 1.81 17.97 -17.79
C PRO A 62 0.51 17.84 -18.62
N GLN A 63 0.58 17.23 -19.80
CA GLN A 63 -0.57 16.98 -20.67
C GLN A 63 -1.00 15.50 -20.65
N GLY A 64 -0.37 14.71 -19.79
CA GLY A 64 -0.66 13.28 -19.65
C GLY A 64 -1.97 13.01 -18.91
N LYS A 65 -2.33 11.73 -18.86
CA LYS A 65 -3.50 11.26 -18.10
C LYS A 65 -3.29 11.50 -16.62
N PRO A 66 -4.19 12.23 -15.93
CA PRO A 66 -3.99 12.52 -14.50
C PRO A 66 -4.16 11.28 -13.65
N VAL A 67 -3.15 10.97 -12.82
CA VAL A 67 -3.22 9.92 -11.80
C VAL A 67 -2.84 10.50 -10.44
N PHE A 68 -3.71 10.30 -9.46
CA PHE A 68 -3.45 10.67 -8.08
C PHE A 68 -2.95 9.47 -7.30
N VAL A 69 -1.79 9.61 -6.70
CA VAL A 69 -1.19 8.61 -5.83
C VAL A 69 -1.69 8.85 -4.41
N ILE A 70 -2.44 7.88 -3.89
CA ILE A 70 -3.05 7.92 -2.56
C ILE A 70 -2.23 7.02 -1.63
N HIS A 71 -1.43 7.62 -0.75
CA HIS A 71 -0.56 6.87 0.14
C HIS A 71 -1.31 6.11 1.23
N GLY A 72 -0.66 5.09 1.78
CA GLY A 72 -1.16 4.24 2.86
C GLY A 72 -0.93 4.80 4.28
N GLY A 73 -1.03 3.94 5.24
CA GLY A 73 -1.00 4.15 6.66
C GLY A 73 -2.41 3.96 7.23
N PRO A 74 -3.17 5.02 7.53
CA PRO A 74 -3.00 6.44 7.17
C PRO A 74 -1.80 7.10 7.85
N GLY A 75 -1.30 8.19 7.26
CA GLY A 75 -0.26 9.00 7.92
C GLY A 75 1.19 8.78 7.44
N MET A 76 1.43 7.86 6.48
CA MET A 76 2.79 7.58 5.99
C MET A 76 3.37 8.73 5.14
N GLY A 77 2.55 9.39 4.32
CA GLY A 77 3.04 10.29 3.28
C GLY A 77 3.47 9.57 1.99
N CYS A 78 3.81 10.34 0.97
CA CYS A 78 4.28 9.83 -0.31
C CYS A 78 5.82 9.79 -0.35
N SER A 79 6.37 8.70 -0.92
CA SER A 79 7.80 8.60 -1.22
C SER A 79 8.08 8.82 -2.71
N PRO A 80 9.30 9.30 -3.08
CA PRO A 80 9.70 9.50 -4.47
C PRO A 80 9.58 8.25 -5.34
N ASP A 81 9.85 7.07 -4.79
CA ASP A 81 9.81 5.79 -5.51
C ASP A 81 8.40 5.49 -6.06
N MET A 82 7.34 6.04 -5.45
CA MET A 82 5.97 5.86 -5.95
C MET A 82 5.79 6.41 -7.37
N ARG A 83 6.62 7.37 -7.80
CA ARG A 83 6.61 7.93 -9.16
C ARG A 83 6.97 6.90 -10.22
N GLN A 84 7.78 5.89 -9.84
CA GLN A 84 8.34 4.89 -10.75
C GLN A 84 7.34 3.83 -11.23
N PHE A 85 6.13 3.81 -10.68
CA PHE A 85 5.06 2.95 -11.17
C PHE A 85 4.41 3.45 -12.47
N PHE A 86 4.70 4.69 -12.88
CA PHE A 86 4.00 5.36 -13.98
C PHE A 86 4.93 5.71 -15.13
N ASN A 87 4.47 5.49 -16.36
CA ASN A 87 5.13 5.99 -17.56
C ASN A 87 5.14 7.52 -17.56
N PRO A 88 6.31 8.18 -17.39
CA PRO A 88 6.36 9.64 -17.25
C PRO A 88 5.95 10.40 -18.53
N ASP A 89 5.97 9.75 -19.69
CA ASP A 89 5.53 10.35 -20.96
C ASP A 89 4.01 10.32 -21.13
N LYS A 90 3.31 9.44 -20.39
CA LYS A 90 1.86 9.22 -20.53
C LYS A 90 1.04 9.83 -19.42
N PHE A 91 1.59 9.92 -18.20
CA PHE A 91 0.85 10.34 -17.03
C PHE A 91 1.28 11.70 -16.50
N LEU A 92 0.30 12.52 -16.10
CA LEU A 92 0.47 13.57 -15.11
C LEU A 92 0.34 12.91 -13.73
N ILE A 93 1.46 12.72 -13.06
CA ILE A 93 1.53 12.02 -11.77
C ILE A 93 1.42 13.04 -10.65
N VAL A 94 0.36 12.94 -9.85
CA VAL A 94 0.09 13.82 -8.71
C VAL A 94 0.29 13.03 -7.44
N LEU A 95 1.35 13.34 -6.70
CA LEU A 95 1.54 12.85 -5.33
C LEU A 95 1.07 13.94 -4.36
N HIS A 96 0.39 13.55 -3.30
CA HIS A 96 0.06 14.48 -2.23
C HIS A 96 0.12 13.79 -0.86
N ASP A 97 0.62 14.52 0.12
CA ASP A 97 0.61 14.06 1.50
C ASP A 97 -0.72 14.46 2.15
N GLN A 98 -1.40 13.48 2.74
CA GLN A 98 -2.65 13.71 3.47
C GLN A 98 -2.41 14.58 4.70
N ARG A 99 -3.48 15.07 5.34
CA ARG A 99 -3.36 15.92 6.54
C ARG A 99 -2.51 15.26 7.60
N GLY A 100 -1.62 16.03 8.21
CA GLY A 100 -0.74 15.59 9.28
C GLY A 100 0.43 14.70 8.85
N ALA A 101 0.44 14.21 7.61
CA ALA A 101 1.42 13.25 7.10
C ALA A 101 2.52 13.91 6.27
N GLY A 102 3.66 13.23 6.15
CA GLY A 102 4.75 13.60 5.26
C GLY A 102 5.18 15.06 5.42
N LYS A 103 5.13 15.81 4.32
CA LYS A 103 5.47 17.25 4.26
C LYS A 103 4.27 18.16 4.53
N SER A 104 3.04 17.63 4.67
CA SER A 104 1.83 18.41 5.02
C SER A 104 1.93 19.00 6.42
N ARG A 105 1.22 20.11 6.64
CA ARG A 105 1.34 20.93 7.87
C ARG A 105 -0.02 21.15 8.51
N PRO A 106 -0.08 21.16 9.87
CA PRO A 106 0.96 20.77 10.83
C PRO A 106 1.21 19.25 10.76
N ASN A 107 2.46 18.81 11.01
CA ASN A 107 2.78 17.37 11.06
C ASN A 107 2.21 16.75 12.35
N ALA A 108 1.79 15.48 12.30
CA ALA A 108 1.17 14.73 13.39
C ALA A 108 -0.12 15.38 13.96
N GLU A 109 -0.79 16.24 13.20
CA GLU A 109 -2.03 16.88 13.63
C GLU A 109 -3.25 16.03 13.30
N ILE A 110 -4.04 15.69 14.31
CA ILE A 110 -5.22 14.83 14.20
C ILE A 110 -6.55 15.60 14.25
N ARG A 111 -6.55 16.86 14.67
CA ARG A 111 -7.75 17.71 14.63
C ARG A 111 -8.15 17.97 13.17
N GLU A 112 -9.43 17.98 12.88
CA GLU A 112 -9.95 18.11 11.50
C GLU A 112 -9.36 17.08 10.51
N ASN A 113 -8.80 15.98 11.00
CA ASN A 113 -8.21 14.92 10.21
C ASN A 113 -9.15 13.72 10.22
N THR A 114 -10.10 13.71 9.29
CA THR A 114 -11.12 12.67 9.11
C THR A 114 -11.16 12.22 7.66
N THR A 115 -11.66 11.03 7.39
CA THR A 115 -11.80 10.52 6.01
C THR A 115 -12.58 11.48 5.11
N GLN A 116 -13.67 12.07 5.61
CA GLN A 116 -14.48 13.02 4.85
C GLN A 116 -13.66 14.26 4.46
N ASN A 117 -12.84 14.77 5.38
CA ASN A 117 -11.96 15.89 5.08
C ASN A 117 -10.87 15.53 4.05
N LEU A 118 -10.32 14.31 4.11
CA LEU A 118 -9.33 13.86 3.12
C LEU A 118 -9.96 13.70 1.73
N VAL A 119 -11.20 13.21 1.65
CA VAL A 119 -11.98 13.15 0.40
C VAL A 119 -12.15 14.54 -0.20
N GLU A 120 -12.56 15.52 0.62
CA GLU A 120 -12.69 16.91 0.19
C GLU A 120 -11.34 17.54 -0.23
N ASP A 121 -10.24 17.16 0.41
CA ASP A 121 -8.90 17.66 0.07
C ASP A 121 -8.46 17.17 -1.32
N ILE A 122 -8.73 15.90 -1.65
CA ILE A 122 -8.50 15.34 -3.00
C ILE A 122 -9.31 16.13 -4.04
N GLU A 123 -10.58 16.40 -3.74
CA GLU A 123 -11.47 17.15 -4.64
C GLU A 123 -11.01 18.62 -4.82
N ARG A 124 -10.56 19.27 -3.75
CA ARG A 124 -9.96 20.62 -3.81
C ARG A 124 -8.69 20.62 -4.65
N LEU A 125 -7.82 19.61 -4.51
CA LEU A 125 -6.60 19.50 -5.30
C LEU A 125 -6.94 19.25 -6.78
N ARG A 126 -7.89 18.36 -7.09
CA ARG A 126 -8.37 18.13 -8.45
C ARG A 126 -8.85 19.45 -9.09
N LYS A 127 -9.70 20.20 -8.38
CA LYS A 127 -10.21 21.51 -8.85
C LYS A 127 -9.11 22.54 -9.00
N LYS A 128 -8.15 22.61 -8.08
CA LYS A 128 -6.99 23.51 -8.13
C LYS A 128 -6.14 23.26 -9.37
N LEU A 129 -6.04 22.01 -9.81
CA LEU A 129 -5.31 21.61 -11.02
C LEU A 129 -6.15 21.67 -12.29
N ASN A 130 -7.43 22.09 -12.20
CA ASN A 130 -8.39 22.16 -13.31
C ASN A 130 -8.55 20.82 -14.06
N LEU A 131 -8.52 19.69 -13.34
CA LEU A 131 -8.67 18.36 -13.90
C LEU A 131 -10.16 17.95 -13.88
N GLU A 132 -10.68 17.50 -15.03
CA GLU A 132 -12.08 17.03 -15.13
C GLU A 132 -12.26 15.69 -14.44
N LYS A 133 -11.36 14.74 -14.76
CA LYS A 133 -11.34 13.40 -14.18
C LYS A 133 -9.92 13.02 -13.80
N ILE A 134 -9.81 12.19 -12.77
CA ILE A 134 -8.54 11.64 -12.28
C ILE A 134 -8.61 10.13 -12.21
N MET A 135 -7.50 9.48 -12.38
CA MET A 135 -7.29 8.09 -12.04
C MET A 135 -6.77 8.01 -10.60
N LEU A 136 -7.15 6.98 -9.85
CA LEU A 136 -6.69 6.74 -8.48
C LEU A 136 -5.77 5.54 -8.42
N PHE A 137 -4.62 5.71 -7.78
CA PHE A 137 -3.67 4.64 -7.50
C PHE A 137 -3.42 4.60 -5.99
N GLY A 138 -3.93 3.57 -5.32
CA GLY A 138 -3.87 3.49 -3.87
C GLY A 138 -3.66 2.08 -3.34
N GLY A 139 -2.91 1.96 -2.25
CA GLY A 139 -2.69 0.69 -1.56
C GLY A 139 -2.97 0.79 -0.07
N SER A 140 -3.44 -0.33 0.56
CA SER A 140 -3.75 -0.34 1.99
C SER A 140 -4.80 0.73 2.31
N TRP A 141 -4.57 1.58 3.31
CA TRP A 141 -5.40 2.77 3.55
C TRP A 141 -5.64 3.61 2.28
N GLY A 142 -4.65 3.71 1.39
CA GLY A 142 -4.83 4.41 0.11
C GLY A 142 -5.92 3.80 -0.77
N SER A 143 -6.18 2.48 -0.69
CA SER A 143 -7.31 1.84 -1.36
C SER A 143 -8.64 2.25 -0.73
N THR A 144 -8.69 2.33 0.59
CA THR A 144 -9.85 2.79 1.38
C THR A 144 -10.25 4.22 0.99
N LEU A 145 -9.28 5.14 1.03
CA LEU A 145 -9.51 6.55 0.70
C LEU A 145 -9.85 6.74 -0.79
N SER A 146 -9.26 5.94 -1.69
CA SER A 146 -9.62 5.94 -3.11
C SER A 146 -11.07 5.52 -3.33
N LEU A 147 -11.54 4.47 -2.64
CA LEU A 147 -12.94 4.04 -2.68
C LEU A 147 -13.87 5.14 -2.12
N ALA A 148 -13.54 5.71 -0.98
CA ALA A 148 -14.33 6.79 -0.36
C ALA A 148 -14.47 8.01 -1.28
N TYR A 149 -13.37 8.41 -1.93
CA TYR A 149 -13.42 9.49 -2.92
C TYR A 149 -14.27 9.12 -4.13
N ALA A 150 -14.06 7.94 -4.69
CA ALA A 150 -14.80 7.49 -5.87
C ALA A 150 -16.32 7.35 -5.58
N GLU A 151 -16.70 6.86 -4.41
CA GLU A 151 -18.12 6.76 -4.00
C GLU A 151 -18.79 8.12 -3.75
N THR A 152 -17.98 9.14 -3.43
CA THR A 152 -18.44 10.51 -3.22
C THR A 152 -18.51 11.30 -4.54
N TYR A 153 -17.51 11.11 -5.43
CA TYR A 153 -17.35 11.85 -6.69
C TYR A 153 -17.15 10.90 -7.89
N PRO A 154 -18.07 9.96 -8.14
CA PRO A 154 -17.88 8.93 -9.18
C PRO A 154 -17.72 9.51 -10.60
N GLU A 155 -18.32 10.66 -10.89
CA GLU A 155 -18.20 11.35 -12.18
C GLU A 155 -16.79 11.90 -12.46
N HIS A 156 -15.99 12.09 -11.40
CA HIS A 156 -14.61 12.61 -11.50
C HIS A 156 -13.54 11.51 -11.49
N VAL A 157 -13.92 10.22 -11.48
CA VAL A 157 -12.96 9.11 -11.52
C VAL A 157 -12.97 8.45 -12.90
N SER A 158 -11.79 8.32 -13.50
CA SER A 158 -11.62 7.69 -14.82
C SER A 158 -11.21 6.22 -14.73
N GLY A 159 -10.71 5.76 -13.58
CA GLY A 159 -10.29 4.40 -13.32
C GLY A 159 -9.53 4.28 -12.01
N MET A 160 -9.34 3.07 -11.53
CA MET A 160 -8.65 2.80 -10.27
C MET A 160 -7.69 1.62 -10.39
N VAL A 161 -6.52 1.73 -9.76
CA VAL A 161 -5.63 0.60 -9.45
C VAL A 161 -5.47 0.55 -7.93
N LEU A 162 -5.99 -0.51 -7.33
CA LEU A 162 -6.05 -0.67 -5.88
C LEU A 162 -5.28 -1.91 -5.45
N ARG A 163 -4.46 -1.80 -4.39
CA ARG A 163 -3.66 -2.89 -3.85
C ARG A 163 -3.88 -3.05 -2.35
N GLY A 164 -3.91 -4.35 -1.87
CA GLY A 164 -4.04 -4.61 -0.44
C GLY A 164 -5.29 -3.97 0.13
N ILE A 165 -6.45 -4.46 -0.26
CA ILE A 165 -7.74 -3.81 0.03
C ILE A 165 -8.04 -3.82 1.52
N TRP A 166 -8.28 -2.63 2.06
CA TRP A 166 -8.78 -2.37 3.40
C TRP A 166 -10.14 -1.67 3.32
N LEU A 167 -11.16 -2.21 3.97
CA LEU A 167 -12.53 -1.67 3.95
C LEU A 167 -12.96 -1.04 5.28
N ALA A 168 -12.04 -0.94 6.22
CA ALA A 168 -12.22 -0.33 7.54
C ALA A 168 -13.36 -0.97 8.36
N THR A 169 -13.45 -2.30 8.31
CA THR A 169 -14.48 -3.05 9.04
C THR A 169 -13.96 -3.55 10.39
N LYS A 170 -14.89 -3.80 11.31
CA LYS A 170 -14.56 -4.45 12.59
C LYS A 170 -13.98 -5.85 12.45
N GLU A 171 -14.32 -6.56 11.35
CA GLU A 171 -13.74 -7.86 11.03
C GLU A 171 -12.23 -7.74 10.78
N GLU A 172 -11.83 -6.69 10.06
CA GLU A 172 -10.42 -6.40 9.76
C GLU A 172 -9.66 -5.93 11.00
N ASP A 173 -10.24 -5.04 11.82
CA ASP A 173 -9.63 -4.65 13.10
C ASP A 173 -9.46 -5.87 14.02
N ASN A 174 -10.49 -6.71 14.14
CA ASN A 174 -10.39 -7.96 14.91
C ASN A 174 -9.32 -8.91 14.34
N HIS A 175 -9.07 -8.91 13.04
CA HIS A 175 -8.02 -9.73 12.44
C HIS A 175 -6.62 -9.31 12.91
N ILE A 176 -6.35 -8.01 13.03
CA ILE A 176 -5.07 -7.51 13.56
C ILE A 176 -4.79 -8.07 14.96
N TRP A 177 -5.79 -8.04 15.86
CA TRP A 177 -5.60 -8.39 17.27
C TRP A 177 -5.78 -9.88 17.57
N ASN A 178 -6.61 -10.59 16.83
CA ASN A 178 -6.98 -11.97 17.11
C ASN A 178 -6.73 -12.95 15.95
N GLY A 179 -6.50 -12.46 14.74
CA GLY A 179 -6.18 -13.24 13.55
C GLY A 179 -4.68 -13.44 13.39
N ILE A 180 -3.93 -12.35 13.24
CA ILE A 180 -2.46 -12.36 13.08
C ILE A 180 -1.75 -13.18 14.16
N PRO A 181 -2.09 -13.08 15.45
CA PRO A 181 -1.45 -13.88 16.50
C PRO A 181 -1.56 -15.40 16.33
N LYS A 182 -2.54 -15.88 15.55
CA LYS A 182 -2.67 -17.32 15.26
C LYS A 182 -1.60 -17.82 14.29
N PHE A 183 -1.04 -16.93 13.48
CA PHE A 183 0.02 -17.24 12.51
C PHE A 183 1.41 -16.88 13.05
N PHE A 184 1.50 -15.90 13.96
CA PHE A 184 2.76 -15.36 14.51
C PHE A 184 2.69 -15.27 16.04
N PRO A 185 2.48 -16.41 16.75
CA PRO A 185 2.30 -16.40 18.20
C PRO A 185 3.54 -15.91 18.97
N GLU A 186 4.75 -16.26 18.51
CA GLU A 186 6.01 -15.84 19.11
C GLU A 186 6.25 -14.33 18.99
N MET A 187 5.84 -13.75 17.87
CA MET A 187 5.89 -12.31 17.64
C MET A 187 4.90 -11.59 18.58
N TYR A 188 3.68 -12.09 18.68
CA TYR A 188 2.66 -11.54 19.57
C TYR A 188 3.08 -11.63 21.04
N GLU A 189 3.63 -12.76 21.50
CA GLU A 189 4.18 -12.88 22.86
C GLU A 189 5.28 -11.87 23.14
N SER A 190 6.16 -11.65 22.17
CA SER A 190 7.23 -10.66 22.28
C SER A 190 6.69 -9.23 22.34
N PHE A 191 5.64 -8.94 21.57
CA PHE A 191 4.95 -7.66 21.56
C PHE A 191 4.26 -7.38 22.90
N ILE A 192 3.43 -8.29 23.41
CA ILE A 192 2.70 -8.06 24.67
C ILE A 192 3.64 -7.96 25.88
N ARG A 193 4.80 -8.62 25.86
CA ARG A 193 5.78 -8.60 26.97
C ARG A 193 6.34 -7.21 27.27
N VAL A 194 6.37 -6.33 26.27
CA VAL A 194 6.93 -4.97 26.40
C VAL A 194 5.86 -3.90 26.67
N LEU A 195 4.58 -4.30 26.65
CA LEU A 195 3.46 -3.44 27.00
C LEU A 195 3.24 -3.39 28.52
N PRO A 196 2.72 -2.28 29.07
CA PRO A 196 2.30 -2.23 30.46
C PRO A 196 1.04 -3.04 30.68
N ASP A 197 0.82 -3.54 31.93
CA ASP A 197 -0.36 -4.34 32.28
C ASP A 197 -1.69 -3.65 31.94
N SER A 198 -1.74 -2.32 32.04
CA SER A 198 -2.91 -1.51 31.70
C SER A 198 -3.30 -1.59 30.20
N ALA A 199 -2.36 -1.96 29.35
CA ALA A 199 -2.59 -2.13 27.91
C ALA A 199 -2.92 -3.59 27.51
N LEU A 200 -3.00 -4.52 28.46
CA LEU A 200 -3.29 -5.92 28.18
C LEU A 200 -4.77 -6.29 28.42
N PRO A 201 -5.38 -7.19 27.63
CA PRO A 201 -4.93 -7.53 26.27
C PRO A 201 -4.93 -6.30 25.37
N PRO A 202 -4.02 -6.21 24.40
CA PRO A 202 -3.90 -5.03 23.56
C PRO A 202 -5.13 -4.85 22.67
N ASN A 203 -5.46 -3.61 22.40
CA ASN A 203 -6.40 -3.17 21.38
C ASN A 203 -6.05 -1.76 20.93
N THR A 204 -6.69 -1.28 19.88
CA THR A 204 -6.44 0.00 19.26
C THR A 204 -6.53 1.18 20.23
N ASP A 205 -7.60 1.25 21.07
CA ASP A 205 -7.79 2.33 22.04
C ASP A 205 -6.67 2.39 23.08
N LYS A 206 -6.29 1.25 23.68
CA LYS A 206 -5.23 1.20 24.69
C LYS A 206 -3.88 1.60 24.14
N LEU A 207 -3.56 1.20 22.89
CA LEU A 207 -2.31 1.59 22.27
C LEU A 207 -2.32 3.07 21.87
N LEU A 208 -3.43 3.58 21.35
CA LEU A 208 -3.58 5.01 21.06
C LEU A 208 -3.32 5.86 22.30
N ASN A 209 -3.87 5.47 23.46
CA ASN A 209 -3.62 6.15 24.73
C ASN A 209 -2.14 6.18 25.13
N LEU A 210 -1.38 5.12 24.84
CA LEU A 210 0.06 5.10 25.07
C LEU A 210 0.83 5.98 24.09
N ILE A 211 0.42 5.98 22.82
CA ILE A 211 1.01 6.78 21.73
C ILE A 211 0.71 8.28 21.92
N GLN A 212 -0.40 8.63 22.55
CA GLN A 212 -0.76 10.02 22.89
C GLN A 212 -0.20 10.48 24.23
N SER A 213 0.68 9.71 24.88
CA SER A 213 1.30 10.10 26.16
C SER A 213 1.93 11.49 26.08
N GLU A 214 1.73 12.31 27.12
CA GLU A 214 2.40 13.62 27.25
C GLU A 214 3.93 13.47 27.36
N ASN A 215 4.40 12.36 27.93
CA ASN A 215 5.81 12.03 28.00
C ASN A 215 6.34 11.61 26.61
N ARG A 216 7.20 12.43 26.02
CA ARG A 216 7.78 12.22 24.70
C ARG A 216 8.44 10.83 24.56
N ALA A 217 9.27 10.42 25.52
CA ALA A 217 9.96 9.13 25.45
C ALA A 217 8.98 7.95 25.46
N ASN A 218 7.88 8.04 26.21
CA ASN A 218 6.85 7.02 26.24
C ASN A 218 6.10 6.94 24.91
N ARG A 219 5.63 8.06 24.36
CA ARG A 219 4.87 8.05 23.10
C ARG A 219 5.70 7.54 21.93
N GLU A 220 6.97 7.95 21.81
CA GLU A 220 7.89 7.47 20.78
C GLU A 220 8.20 5.97 20.95
N LYS A 221 8.42 5.51 22.20
CA LYS A 221 8.59 4.10 22.51
C LYS A 221 7.42 3.25 22.04
N TYR A 222 6.19 3.65 22.38
CA TYR A 222 5.02 2.83 22.08
C TYR A 222 4.59 2.95 20.61
N ALA A 223 4.79 4.09 19.96
CA ALA A 223 4.64 4.20 18.52
C ALA A 223 5.59 3.25 17.78
N LYS A 224 6.87 3.23 18.17
CA LYS A 224 7.87 2.32 17.61
C LYS A 224 7.49 0.84 17.80
N ILE A 225 7.04 0.46 19.00
CA ILE A 225 6.63 -0.91 19.31
C ILE A 225 5.43 -1.34 18.45
N ALA A 226 4.42 -0.48 18.36
CA ALA A 226 3.19 -0.76 17.62
C ALA A 226 3.47 -0.87 16.11
N SER A 227 4.15 0.12 15.54
CA SER A 227 4.52 0.14 14.11
C SER A 227 5.41 -1.06 13.72
N ARG A 228 6.41 -1.40 14.56
CA ARG A 228 7.28 -2.55 14.30
C ARG A 228 6.51 -3.88 14.29
N TYR A 229 5.55 -4.05 15.21
CA TYR A 229 4.70 -5.24 15.27
C TYR A 229 3.93 -5.43 13.96
N GLU A 230 3.30 -4.38 13.47
CA GLU A 230 2.51 -4.42 12.26
C GLU A 230 3.37 -4.59 11.00
N TYR A 231 4.43 -3.79 10.87
CA TYR A 231 5.30 -3.85 9.69
C TYR A 231 5.95 -5.22 9.50
N LYS A 232 6.23 -5.95 10.59
CA LYS A 232 6.83 -7.29 10.54
C LYS A 232 6.02 -8.29 9.71
N VAL A 233 4.71 -8.12 9.63
CA VAL A 233 3.80 -9.02 8.90
C VAL A 233 3.37 -8.48 7.53
N CYS A 234 3.87 -7.30 7.14
CA CYS A 234 3.54 -6.71 5.84
C CYS A 234 4.15 -7.45 4.66
N GLY A 235 5.33 -8.06 4.81
CA GLY A 235 6.01 -8.77 3.72
C GLY A 235 6.34 -10.22 4.08
N LEU A 236 6.58 -11.04 3.05
CA LEU A 236 6.91 -12.45 3.25
C LEU A 236 8.26 -12.66 3.95
N ASN A 237 9.22 -11.76 3.72
CA ASN A 237 10.61 -11.93 4.14
C ASN A 237 11.20 -10.64 4.74
N ILE A 238 10.54 -10.07 5.75
CA ILE A 238 11.09 -8.92 6.45
C ILE A 238 12.09 -9.40 7.50
N SER A 239 13.37 -9.08 7.30
CA SER A 239 14.43 -9.47 8.21
C SER A 239 14.46 -8.63 9.49
N GLU A 240 14.90 -9.23 10.60
CA GLU A 240 15.11 -8.48 11.85
C GLU A 240 16.17 -7.38 11.67
N GLU A 241 17.22 -7.64 10.88
CA GLU A 241 18.27 -6.65 10.58
C GLU A 241 17.68 -5.39 9.90
N SER A 242 16.79 -5.57 8.92
CA SER A 242 16.10 -4.45 8.26
C SER A 242 15.22 -3.67 9.25
N LEU A 243 14.47 -4.37 10.10
CA LEU A 243 13.65 -3.75 11.14
C LEU A 243 14.52 -3.00 12.15
N ASP A 244 15.60 -3.60 12.63
CA ASP A 244 16.52 -2.97 13.58
C ASP A 244 17.18 -1.74 12.97
N GLY A 245 17.52 -1.77 11.69
CA GLY A 245 18.08 -0.62 10.96
C GLY A 245 17.08 0.53 10.89
N TYR A 246 15.85 0.28 10.47
CA TYR A 246 14.82 1.31 10.34
C TYR A 246 14.38 1.85 11.70
N TYR A 247 13.97 0.97 12.62
CA TYR A 247 13.45 1.35 13.94
C TYR A 247 14.54 1.74 14.94
N GLY A 248 15.81 1.48 14.64
CA GLY A 248 16.96 1.90 15.43
C GLY A 248 17.42 3.33 15.15
N SER A 249 17.04 3.89 14.00
CA SER A 249 17.43 5.25 13.60
C SER A 249 16.58 6.31 14.28
N GLU A 250 17.24 7.30 14.90
CA GLU A 250 16.58 8.49 15.45
C GLU A 250 15.99 9.38 14.34
N ASP A 251 16.57 9.34 13.14
CA ASP A 251 16.09 10.13 11.99
C ASP A 251 14.69 9.71 11.55
N ASN A 252 14.34 8.43 11.73
CA ASN A 252 13.03 7.89 11.36
C ASN A 252 11.95 8.11 12.43
N MET A 253 12.33 8.56 13.64
CA MET A 253 11.42 8.58 14.79
C MET A 253 10.22 9.51 14.58
N ALA A 254 10.44 10.64 13.93
CA ALA A 254 9.36 11.60 13.64
C ALA A 254 8.33 11.00 12.69
N GLU A 255 8.77 10.29 11.64
CA GLU A 255 7.92 9.60 10.69
C GLU A 255 7.16 8.44 11.34
N ILE A 256 7.87 7.59 12.10
CA ILE A 256 7.29 6.47 12.85
C ILE A 256 6.19 6.97 13.79
N TYR A 257 6.48 8.03 14.56
CA TYR A 257 5.49 8.59 15.48
C TYR A 257 4.27 9.16 14.74
N THR A 258 4.50 9.94 13.70
CA THR A 258 3.43 10.59 12.93
C THR A 258 2.51 9.56 12.28
N SER A 259 3.07 8.60 11.56
CA SER A 259 2.29 7.56 10.88
C SER A 259 1.50 6.72 11.88
N THR A 260 2.14 6.25 12.94
CA THR A 260 1.49 5.42 13.95
C THR A 260 0.39 6.18 14.70
N LEU A 261 0.62 7.45 15.07
CA LEU A 261 -0.40 8.26 15.74
C LEU A 261 -1.65 8.41 14.87
N ILE A 262 -1.49 8.78 13.61
CA ILE A 262 -2.61 8.98 12.69
C ILE A 262 -3.33 7.66 12.41
N GLU A 263 -2.60 6.58 12.17
CA GLU A 263 -3.16 5.27 11.93
C GLU A 263 -4.02 4.76 13.09
N TYR A 264 -3.49 4.79 14.31
CA TYR A 264 -4.24 4.38 15.50
C TYR A 264 -5.40 5.32 15.83
N TYR A 265 -5.26 6.61 15.54
CA TYR A 265 -6.37 7.57 15.64
C TYR A 265 -7.50 7.23 14.68
N TYR A 266 -7.20 6.92 13.41
CA TYR A 266 -8.20 6.49 12.43
C TYR A 266 -8.86 5.16 12.81
N ALA A 267 -8.06 4.16 13.14
CA ALA A 267 -8.56 2.85 13.53
C ALA A 267 -9.48 2.93 14.76
N ASN A 268 -9.11 3.73 15.79
CA ASN A 268 -9.91 3.94 16.98
C ASN A 268 -11.25 4.64 16.72
N ASN A 269 -11.34 5.40 15.64
CA ASN A 269 -12.55 6.09 15.20
C ASN A 269 -13.28 5.34 14.06
N GLY A 270 -13.01 4.03 13.85
CA GLY A 270 -13.60 3.25 12.77
C GLY A 270 -13.35 3.87 11.38
N CYS A 271 -12.18 4.51 11.22
CA CYS A 271 -11.81 5.27 10.02
C CYS A 271 -12.89 6.29 9.58
N PHE A 272 -13.74 6.72 10.49
CA PHE A 272 -14.87 7.65 10.27
C PHE A 272 -15.92 7.14 9.27
N PHE A 273 -16.07 5.82 9.16
CA PHE A 273 -17.12 5.17 8.37
C PHE A 273 -18.18 4.52 9.25
N GLU A 274 -19.36 4.34 8.68
CA GLU A 274 -20.31 3.36 9.18
C GLU A 274 -19.80 1.94 8.87
N GLU A 275 -20.15 0.97 9.73
CA GLU A 275 -19.75 -0.42 9.50
C GLU A 275 -20.23 -0.93 8.14
N GLY A 276 -19.28 -1.43 7.32
CA GLY A 276 -19.54 -1.96 5.99
C GLY A 276 -19.94 -0.93 4.93
N GLN A 277 -19.73 0.37 5.18
CA GLN A 277 -20.13 1.47 4.30
C GLN A 277 -19.60 1.30 2.87
N LEU A 278 -18.30 1.07 2.70
CA LEU A 278 -17.65 0.98 1.39
C LEU A 278 -18.19 -0.17 0.51
N LEU A 279 -18.51 -1.32 1.10
CA LEU A 279 -19.17 -2.39 0.33
C LEU A 279 -20.63 -2.10 0.02
N ARG A 280 -21.35 -1.49 0.97
CA ARG A 280 -22.74 -1.10 0.76
C ARG A 280 -22.88 -0.09 -0.37
N ASP A 281 -21.97 0.86 -0.44
CA ASP A 281 -21.99 1.99 -1.36
C ASP A 281 -21.26 1.72 -2.70
N ALA A 282 -20.60 0.57 -2.84
CA ALA A 282 -19.86 0.16 -4.05
C ALA A 282 -20.68 0.21 -5.35
N PHE A 283 -22.02 0.11 -5.27
CA PHE A 283 -22.89 0.24 -6.44
C PHE A 283 -22.75 1.60 -7.15
N LYS A 284 -22.32 2.67 -6.44
CA LYS A 284 -22.09 4.00 -7.00
C LYS A 284 -20.95 4.03 -8.02
N ILE A 285 -19.99 3.11 -7.88
CA ILE A 285 -18.76 3.05 -8.65
C ILE A 285 -18.66 1.78 -9.53
N GLN A 286 -19.75 1.02 -9.67
CA GLN A 286 -19.80 -0.26 -10.36
C GLN A 286 -19.34 -0.22 -11.84
N ASN A 287 -19.40 0.95 -12.48
CA ASN A 287 -19.03 1.16 -13.88
C ASN A 287 -17.60 1.74 -14.04
N ILE A 288 -16.89 2.04 -12.96
CA ILE A 288 -15.54 2.57 -13.02
C ILE A 288 -14.56 1.43 -13.25
N PRO A 289 -13.75 1.45 -14.33
CA PRO A 289 -12.73 0.44 -14.58
C PRO A 289 -11.78 0.36 -13.38
N THR A 290 -11.68 -0.82 -12.76
CA THR A 290 -10.90 -1.02 -11.54
C THR A 290 -10.05 -2.27 -11.65
N ILE A 291 -8.75 -2.16 -11.34
CA ILE A 291 -7.86 -3.32 -11.19
C ILE A 291 -7.52 -3.43 -9.70
N ILE A 292 -7.82 -4.59 -9.13
CA ILE A 292 -7.57 -4.93 -7.73
C ILE A 292 -6.43 -5.93 -7.69
N ILE A 293 -5.37 -5.63 -6.94
CA ILE A 293 -4.19 -6.48 -6.78
C ILE A 293 -4.01 -6.79 -5.30
N ASN A 294 -3.89 -8.07 -4.94
CA ASN A 294 -3.70 -8.47 -3.55
C ASN A 294 -2.73 -9.64 -3.45
N GLY A 295 -1.82 -9.60 -2.50
CA GLY A 295 -0.95 -10.74 -2.21
C GLY A 295 -1.75 -11.91 -1.59
N ARG A 296 -1.40 -13.14 -1.98
CA ARG A 296 -2.03 -14.35 -1.39
C ARG A 296 -1.81 -14.44 0.11
N TYR A 297 -0.64 -14.02 0.57
CA TYR A 297 -0.19 -14.09 1.95
C TYR A 297 -0.17 -12.71 2.62
N ASP A 298 -0.99 -11.79 2.14
CA ASP A 298 -1.18 -10.50 2.80
C ASP A 298 -1.87 -10.72 4.16
N MET A 299 -1.09 -10.56 5.24
CA MET A 299 -1.56 -10.75 6.61
C MET A 299 -2.21 -9.49 7.19
N VAL A 300 -1.93 -8.33 6.61
CA VAL A 300 -2.53 -7.05 7.05
C VAL A 300 -3.89 -6.86 6.41
N CYS A 301 -3.96 -7.02 5.07
CA CYS A 301 -5.19 -6.92 4.29
C CYS A 301 -5.48 -8.25 3.58
N PRO A 302 -6.09 -9.23 4.26
CA PRO A 302 -6.27 -10.57 3.72
C PRO A 302 -7.04 -10.56 2.38
N PRO A 303 -6.70 -11.45 1.43
CA PRO A 303 -7.28 -11.45 0.07
C PRO A 303 -8.79 -11.67 0.03
N VAL A 304 -9.40 -12.13 1.12
CA VAL A 304 -10.86 -12.24 1.25
C VAL A 304 -11.56 -10.89 1.11
N THR A 305 -10.94 -9.81 1.60
CA THR A 305 -11.48 -8.44 1.50
C THR A 305 -11.46 -7.96 0.04
N ALA A 306 -10.33 -8.16 -0.66
CA ALA A 306 -10.22 -7.86 -2.08
C ALA A 306 -11.24 -8.66 -2.91
N TYR A 307 -11.48 -9.92 -2.56
CA TYR A 307 -12.47 -10.76 -3.21
C TYR A 307 -13.90 -10.25 -2.98
N LYS A 308 -14.26 -9.85 -1.73
CA LYS A 308 -15.56 -9.25 -1.40
C LYS A 308 -15.79 -7.98 -2.24
N LEU A 309 -14.81 -7.08 -2.31
CA LEU A 309 -14.89 -5.86 -3.12
C LEU A 309 -15.06 -6.18 -4.62
N HIS A 310 -14.26 -7.08 -5.17
CA HIS A 310 -14.38 -7.50 -6.57
C HIS A 310 -15.79 -8.01 -6.90
N LYS A 311 -16.39 -8.79 -6.02
CA LYS A 311 -17.77 -9.29 -6.21
C LYS A 311 -18.82 -8.17 -6.25
N SER A 312 -18.53 -7.03 -5.63
CA SER A 312 -19.41 -5.84 -5.61
C SER A 312 -19.14 -4.88 -6.79
N LEU A 313 -18.05 -5.07 -7.53
CA LEU A 313 -17.62 -4.21 -8.64
C LEU A 313 -17.55 -4.98 -9.96
N PRO A 314 -18.64 -5.07 -10.75
CA PRO A 314 -18.66 -5.85 -12.00
C PRO A 314 -17.63 -5.43 -13.04
N ALA A 315 -17.23 -4.15 -13.06
CA ALA A 315 -16.19 -3.61 -13.96
C ALA A 315 -14.76 -3.82 -13.42
N SER A 316 -14.58 -4.56 -12.35
CA SER A 316 -13.24 -4.79 -11.78
C SER A 316 -12.60 -6.08 -12.30
N LYS A 317 -11.25 -6.08 -12.32
CA LYS A 317 -10.39 -7.25 -12.49
C LYS A 317 -9.68 -7.52 -11.18
N LEU A 318 -9.75 -8.73 -10.66
CA LEU A 318 -9.01 -9.14 -9.45
C LEU A 318 -7.80 -9.98 -9.85
N ILE A 319 -6.63 -9.61 -9.30
CA ILE A 319 -5.36 -10.32 -9.47
C ILE A 319 -4.87 -10.70 -8.07
N ILE A 320 -4.90 -12.01 -7.76
CA ILE A 320 -4.26 -12.53 -6.55
C ILE A 320 -2.84 -12.95 -6.92
N VAL A 321 -1.87 -12.34 -6.28
CA VAL A 321 -0.45 -12.60 -6.51
C VAL A 321 0.01 -13.69 -5.56
N GLU A 322 0.27 -14.90 -6.08
CA GLU A 322 0.42 -16.12 -5.28
C GLU A 322 1.64 -16.10 -4.34
N GLU A 323 2.74 -15.45 -4.71
CA GLU A 323 3.98 -15.44 -3.93
C GLU A 323 4.25 -14.04 -3.37
N ALA A 324 3.24 -13.41 -2.73
CA ALA A 324 3.37 -12.06 -2.21
C ALA A 324 2.54 -11.82 -0.94
N GLY A 325 3.02 -10.90 -0.11
CA GLY A 325 2.35 -10.32 1.05
C GLY A 325 1.69 -8.97 0.72
N HIS A 326 1.88 -8.00 1.64
CA HIS A 326 1.23 -6.69 1.57
C HIS A 326 2.01 -5.64 0.77
N LEU A 327 3.35 -5.71 0.73
CA LEU A 327 4.17 -4.59 0.25
C LEU A 327 4.13 -4.42 -1.27
N ALA A 328 3.99 -3.16 -1.74
CA ALA A 328 4.09 -2.81 -3.15
C ALA A 328 5.49 -3.09 -3.74
N SER A 329 6.53 -3.09 -2.91
CA SER A 329 7.92 -3.36 -3.27
C SER A 329 8.26 -4.85 -3.44
N GLU A 330 7.36 -5.76 -3.07
CA GLU A 330 7.55 -7.17 -3.39
C GLU A 330 7.48 -7.36 -4.90
N LYS A 331 8.52 -7.91 -5.50
CA LYS A 331 8.68 -7.99 -6.96
C LYS A 331 7.46 -8.55 -7.71
N PRO A 332 6.74 -9.58 -7.21
CA PRO A 332 5.53 -10.06 -7.89
C PRO A 332 4.39 -9.01 -7.86
N ILE A 333 4.22 -8.26 -6.76
CA ILE A 333 3.23 -7.17 -6.66
C ILE A 333 3.62 -6.01 -7.57
N GLU A 334 4.89 -5.56 -7.49
CA GLU A 334 5.45 -4.49 -8.32
C GLU A 334 5.15 -4.73 -9.80
N LYS A 335 5.41 -5.96 -10.27
CA LYS A 335 5.16 -6.36 -11.66
C LYS A 335 3.69 -6.25 -12.05
N GLU A 336 2.76 -6.67 -11.20
CA GLU A 336 1.33 -6.59 -11.50
C GLU A 336 0.81 -5.15 -11.43
N LEU A 337 1.35 -4.31 -10.52
CA LEU A 337 1.04 -2.87 -10.49
C LEU A 337 1.49 -2.17 -11.77
N LEU A 338 2.70 -2.46 -12.25
CA LEU A 338 3.22 -1.91 -13.51
C LEU A 338 2.39 -2.35 -14.73
N LYS A 339 1.97 -3.61 -14.78
CA LYS A 339 1.05 -4.10 -15.83
C LYS A 339 -0.28 -3.37 -15.77
N ALA A 340 -0.86 -3.24 -14.57
CA ALA A 340 -2.12 -2.54 -14.39
C ALA A 340 -2.04 -1.10 -14.87
N MET A 341 -0.93 -0.40 -14.60
CA MET A 341 -0.74 0.97 -15.09
C MET A 341 -0.61 1.04 -16.60
N ARG A 342 0.06 0.06 -17.24
CA ARG A 342 0.12 -0.03 -18.71
C ARG A 342 -1.27 -0.28 -19.34
N ASP A 343 -2.16 -1.03 -18.70
CA ASP A 343 -3.53 -1.25 -19.17
C ASP A 343 -4.33 0.07 -19.22
N PHE A 344 -3.88 1.11 -18.53
CA PHE A 344 -4.50 2.44 -18.47
C PHE A 344 -3.76 3.53 -19.29
N GLU A 345 -2.68 3.22 -20.00
CA GLU A 345 -1.93 4.18 -20.86
C GLU A 345 -2.71 4.76 -22.08
#